data_d7e19c1126732c6cd6a22ed1de6b801f
#
_entry.id   d7e19c1126732c6cd6a22ed1de6b801f
#
_cell.length_a   1.000
_cell.length_b   1.000
_cell.length_c   1.000
_cell.angle_alpha   90.00
_cell.angle_beta   90.00
_cell.angle_gamma   90.00
#
_symmetry.space_group_name_H-M   'P 1'
#
loop_
_entity.id
_entity.type
_entity.pdbx_description
1 polymer ?
#
loop_
_entity_poly.entity_id
_entity_poly.type
_entity_poly.pdbx_seq_one_letter_code
_entity_poly.pdbx_strand_id
1 'polypeptide(L)'
;LVGSEMCIRDSENFIGCDSSYRAASIVLYGAPYDSTTSYRPGARFGPAAIRHESYGLETYSPYQNADLTDFDIFDSGDLELCFGSSESALADIEARAEEILQDGKFPLLLGGEHLVTLGAVRAAVKKYPDLHIVHFDAHADLRDDYLGAKLSHACVLRRCHELVGDGRIHQFCIRSGDRAEFEFAAQHTEMHKFD
;
A
#
# COMPACT_ATOMS: atom_id res chain seq x y z
N LEU A 1 -27.93 -5.08 -3.68
CA LEU A 1 -27.48 -6.42 -4.08
C LEU A 1 -26.95 -6.37 -5.51
N VAL A 2 -25.77 -5.84 -5.70
CA VAL A 2 -25.00 -6.04 -6.94
C VAL A 2 -23.70 -6.65 -6.47
N GLY A 3 -23.61 -7.97 -6.62
CA GLY A 3 -22.45 -8.73 -6.22
C GLY A 3 -21.23 -8.32 -7.00
N SER A 4 -20.12 -8.34 -6.32
CA SER A 4 -18.76 -8.09 -6.74
C SER A 4 -18.19 -9.09 -7.78
N GLU A 5 -19.00 -9.62 -8.66
CA GLU A 5 -18.58 -10.61 -9.67
C GLU A 5 -18.31 -10.02 -11.07
N MET A 6 -18.21 -8.70 -11.20
CA MET A 6 -18.03 -8.10 -12.51
C MET A 6 -16.69 -7.43 -12.69
N CYS A 7 -15.64 -8.22 -12.55
CA CYS A 7 -14.39 -8.01 -13.26
C CYS A 7 -13.93 -9.38 -13.81
N ILE A 8 -14.44 -9.76 -14.97
CA ILE A 8 -13.81 -10.78 -15.79
C ILE A 8 -12.51 -10.16 -16.25
N ARG A 9 -11.41 -10.62 -15.67
CA ARG A 9 -10.09 -10.12 -15.98
C ARG A 9 -9.33 -11.15 -16.80
N ASP A 10 -8.85 -10.70 -17.94
CA ASP A 10 -7.67 -11.25 -18.59
C ASP A 10 -6.38 -10.84 -17.84
N SER A 11 -6.45 -10.62 -16.51
CA SER A 11 -5.28 -10.30 -15.69
C SER A 11 -4.79 -11.57 -15.01
N GLU A 12 -3.51 -11.85 -15.16
CA GLU A 12 -2.82 -12.90 -14.43
C GLU A 12 -2.96 -12.64 -12.91
N ASN A 13 -3.28 -13.68 -12.14
CA ASN A 13 -3.25 -13.61 -10.70
C ASN A 13 -1.81 -13.77 -10.20
N PHE A 14 -1.51 -13.32 -9.00
CA PHE A 14 -0.25 -13.66 -8.35
C PHE A 14 -0.21 -15.16 -8.07
N ILE A 15 0.95 -15.82 -8.29
CA ILE A 15 1.12 -17.27 -8.09
C ILE A 15 0.62 -17.71 -6.70
N GLY A 16 -0.16 -18.78 -6.64
CA GLY A 16 -0.69 -19.31 -5.38
C GLY A 16 -1.85 -18.52 -4.75
N CYS A 17 -2.38 -17.50 -5.43
CA CYS A 17 -3.54 -16.71 -4.96
C CYS A 17 -4.84 -17.18 -5.66
N ASP A 18 -5.15 -18.48 -5.53
CA ASP A 18 -6.23 -19.14 -6.29
C ASP A 18 -7.51 -19.35 -5.46
N SER A 19 -7.55 -18.96 -4.19
CA SER A 19 -8.75 -19.08 -3.35
C SER A 19 -9.88 -18.19 -3.86
N SER A 20 -11.13 -18.59 -3.59
CA SER A 20 -12.27 -17.70 -3.81
C SER A 20 -12.29 -16.57 -2.77
N TYR A 21 -12.86 -15.41 -3.11
CA TYR A 21 -13.00 -14.29 -2.15
C TYR A 21 -13.66 -14.74 -0.84
N ARG A 22 -14.67 -15.61 -0.92
CA ARG A 22 -15.39 -16.10 0.25
C ARG A 22 -14.51 -16.91 1.21
N ALA A 23 -13.63 -17.75 0.67
CA ALA A 23 -12.74 -18.61 1.46
C ALA A 23 -11.51 -17.85 1.98
N ALA A 24 -11.06 -16.83 1.24
CA ALA A 24 -9.82 -16.13 1.51
C ALA A 24 -9.82 -15.44 2.88
N SER A 25 -8.68 -15.53 3.56
CA SER A 25 -8.33 -14.72 4.74
C SER A 25 -7.52 -13.48 4.38
N ILE A 26 -6.85 -13.50 3.24
CA ILE A 26 -6.03 -12.41 2.69
C ILE A 26 -6.56 -12.05 1.31
N VAL A 27 -6.70 -10.76 1.04
CA VAL A 27 -7.10 -10.25 -0.28
C VAL A 27 -6.00 -9.37 -0.83
N LEU A 28 -5.37 -9.85 -1.91
CA LEU A 28 -4.41 -9.10 -2.70
C LEU A 28 -5.18 -8.19 -3.66
N TYR A 29 -4.79 -6.91 -3.76
CA TYR A 29 -5.36 -5.98 -4.73
C TYR A 29 -4.33 -4.96 -5.18
N GLY A 30 -4.44 -4.49 -6.41
CA GLY A 30 -3.52 -3.51 -6.99
C GLY A 30 -4.09 -2.10 -7.02
N ALA A 31 -3.22 -1.11 -6.79
CA ALA A 31 -3.51 0.30 -6.98
C ALA A 31 -2.52 0.91 -8.00
N PRO A 32 -2.82 0.79 -9.31
CA PRO A 32 -1.93 1.21 -10.39
C PRO A 32 -1.95 2.74 -10.57
N TYR A 33 -1.38 3.47 -9.63
CA TYR A 33 -1.37 4.92 -9.57
C TYR A 33 0.06 5.48 -9.56
N ASP A 34 0.35 6.50 -10.40
CA ASP A 34 1.65 7.18 -10.44
C ASP A 34 1.57 8.66 -10.84
N SER A 35 0.40 9.30 -10.62
CA SER A 35 0.14 10.66 -11.08
C SER A 35 0.93 11.74 -10.33
N THR A 36 1.55 11.44 -9.19
CA THR A 36 2.39 12.39 -8.45
C THR A 36 3.89 12.09 -8.57
N THR A 37 4.28 11.12 -9.40
CA THR A 37 5.68 10.76 -9.62
C THR A 37 6.46 11.93 -10.19
N SER A 38 7.55 12.33 -9.52
CA SER A 38 8.40 13.47 -9.93
C SER A 38 9.46 13.10 -10.96
N TYR A 39 9.80 11.81 -11.10
CA TYR A 39 10.82 11.31 -12.01
C TYR A 39 10.46 9.92 -12.53
N ARG A 40 10.47 9.77 -13.88
CA ARG A 40 10.18 8.51 -14.58
C ARG A 40 8.86 7.85 -14.15
N PRO A 41 7.70 8.31 -14.65
CA PRO A 41 6.43 7.64 -14.41
C PRO A 41 6.47 6.20 -14.95
N GLY A 42 5.62 5.32 -14.42
CA GLY A 42 5.56 3.91 -14.79
C GLY A 42 5.28 2.99 -13.60
N ALA A 43 5.28 3.52 -12.38
CA ALA A 43 4.94 2.74 -11.18
C ALA A 43 3.52 2.14 -11.26
N ARG A 44 2.61 2.74 -12.05
CA ARG A 44 1.28 2.18 -12.34
C ARG A 44 1.31 0.79 -12.97
N PHE A 45 2.40 0.41 -13.61
CA PHE A 45 2.56 -0.94 -14.18
C PHE A 45 3.09 -1.95 -13.15
N GLY A 46 3.46 -1.50 -11.95
CA GLY A 46 4.02 -2.33 -10.90
C GLY A 46 3.16 -3.53 -10.52
N PRO A 47 1.88 -3.36 -10.18
CA PRO A 47 1.03 -4.47 -9.78
C PRO A 47 0.93 -5.58 -10.85
N ALA A 48 0.74 -5.20 -12.12
CA ALA A 48 0.69 -6.16 -13.23
C ALA A 48 2.04 -6.86 -13.44
N ALA A 49 3.15 -6.11 -13.39
CA ALA A 49 4.49 -6.69 -13.53
C ALA A 49 4.82 -7.66 -12.39
N ILE A 50 4.46 -7.34 -11.14
CA ILE A 50 4.67 -8.21 -9.98
C ILE A 50 3.90 -9.52 -10.14
N ARG A 51 2.65 -9.49 -10.64
CA ARG A 51 1.87 -10.70 -10.91
C ARG A 51 2.51 -11.54 -12.00
N HIS A 52 2.88 -10.91 -13.12
CA HIS A 52 3.53 -11.60 -14.24
C HIS A 52 4.81 -12.30 -13.81
N GLU A 53 5.69 -11.59 -13.12
CA GLU A 53 6.98 -12.14 -12.67
C GLU A 53 6.84 -13.17 -11.54
N SER A 54 5.71 -13.21 -10.83
CA SER A 54 5.49 -14.17 -9.75
C SER A 54 5.54 -15.62 -10.23
N TYR A 55 5.17 -15.89 -11.48
CA TYR A 55 5.23 -17.24 -12.06
C TYR A 55 6.66 -17.76 -12.27
N GLY A 56 7.66 -16.91 -12.15
CA GLY A 56 9.07 -17.31 -12.13
C GLY A 56 9.62 -17.67 -10.75
N LEU A 57 8.77 -17.65 -9.71
CA LEU A 57 9.17 -17.87 -8.32
C LEU A 57 8.68 -19.23 -7.80
N GLU A 58 9.39 -19.76 -6.79
CA GLU A 58 8.92 -20.88 -6.01
C GLU A 58 7.96 -20.40 -4.92
N THR A 59 6.90 -21.15 -4.65
CA THR A 59 5.91 -20.82 -3.61
C THR A 59 6.38 -21.12 -2.21
N TYR A 60 7.35 -22.02 -2.05
CA TYR A 60 7.87 -22.45 -0.75
C TYR A 60 8.97 -21.53 -0.23
N SER A 61 8.84 -21.09 1.01
CA SER A 61 9.87 -20.35 1.75
C SER A 61 10.62 -21.25 2.72
N PRO A 62 11.90 -21.58 2.49
CA PRO A 62 12.68 -22.39 3.42
C PRO A 62 12.99 -21.67 4.74
N TYR A 63 12.98 -20.35 4.75
CA TYR A 63 13.21 -19.54 5.95
C TYR A 63 12.02 -19.56 6.92
N GLN A 64 10.82 -19.66 6.39
CA GLN A 64 9.59 -19.70 7.17
C GLN A 64 9.05 -21.13 7.29
N ASN A 65 9.60 -22.09 6.53
CA ASN A 65 9.11 -23.46 6.41
C ASN A 65 7.60 -23.48 6.12
N ALA A 66 7.16 -22.68 5.15
CA ALA A 66 5.78 -22.52 4.75
C ALA A 66 5.68 -22.39 3.23
N ASP A 67 4.63 -22.91 2.65
CA ASP A 67 4.29 -22.76 1.25
C ASP A 67 3.18 -21.72 1.11
N LEU A 68 3.23 -20.89 0.06
CA LEU A 68 2.19 -19.90 -0.20
C LEU A 68 0.82 -20.55 -0.41
N THR A 69 0.81 -21.78 -0.92
CA THR A 69 -0.40 -22.59 -1.12
C THR A 69 -1.03 -23.10 0.18
N ASP A 70 -0.35 -22.95 1.33
CA ASP A 70 -0.91 -23.24 2.65
C ASP A 70 -1.89 -22.15 3.13
N PHE A 71 -1.98 -21.04 2.41
CA PHE A 71 -2.78 -19.88 2.80
C PHE A 71 -3.92 -19.63 1.80
N ASP A 72 -5.09 -19.26 2.34
CA ASP A 72 -6.24 -18.87 1.54
C ASP A 72 -6.12 -17.40 1.12
N ILE A 73 -5.55 -17.15 -0.06
CA ILE A 73 -5.33 -15.83 -0.63
C ILE A 73 -6.17 -15.69 -1.92
N PHE A 74 -6.88 -14.58 -2.03
CA PHE A 74 -7.60 -14.18 -3.23
C PHE A 74 -6.94 -12.95 -3.86
N ASP A 75 -6.58 -13.03 -5.13
CA ASP A 75 -6.15 -11.87 -5.90
C ASP A 75 -7.36 -11.23 -6.59
N SER A 76 -7.73 -10.05 -6.15
CA SER A 76 -8.85 -9.29 -6.72
C SER A 76 -8.47 -8.45 -7.94
N GLY A 77 -7.20 -8.51 -8.37
CA GLY A 77 -6.65 -7.72 -9.47
C GLY A 77 -6.52 -6.23 -9.12
N ASP A 78 -6.47 -5.37 -10.14
CA ASP A 78 -6.22 -3.93 -9.99
C ASP A 78 -7.51 -3.12 -9.89
N LEU A 79 -7.46 -2.05 -9.11
CA LEU A 79 -8.51 -1.03 -9.05
C LEU A 79 -8.47 -0.17 -10.33
N GLU A 80 -9.65 0.26 -10.77
CA GLU A 80 -9.79 1.33 -11.75
C GLU A 80 -9.74 2.67 -11.01
N LEU A 81 -8.60 3.36 -11.07
CA LEU A 81 -8.35 4.57 -10.31
C LEU A 81 -8.49 5.83 -11.16
N CYS A 82 -9.04 6.88 -10.56
CA CYS A 82 -9.08 8.20 -11.16
C CYS A 82 -7.65 8.76 -11.30
N PHE A 83 -7.17 8.94 -12.53
CA PHE A 83 -5.83 9.50 -12.78
C PHE A 83 -5.78 11.04 -12.70
N GLY A 84 -6.94 11.71 -12.73
CA GLY A 84 -7.04 13.17 -12.70
C GLY A 84 -7.19 13.78 -11.30
N SER A 85 -7.31 12.95 -10.25
CA SER A 85 -7.51 13.42 -8.88
C SER A 85 -6.91 12.44 -7.89
N SER A 86 -5.88 12.87 -7.17
CA SER A 86 -5.26 12.06 -6.10
C SER A 86 -6.27 11.74 -5.01
N GLU A 87 -7.14 12.68 -4.64
CA GLU A 87 -8.13 12.45 -3.59
C GLU A 87 -9.19 11.41 -4.01
N SER A 88 -9.64 11.45 -5.27
CA SER A 88 -10.57 10.43 -5.78
C SER A 88 -9.92 9.05 -5.82
N ALA A 89 -8.68 8.95 -6.30
CA ALA A 89 -7.93 7.69 -6.30
C ALA A 89 -7.72 7.13 -4.89
N LEU A 90 -7.40 7.99 -3.93
CA LEU A 90 -7.27 7.61 -2.52
C LEU A 90 -8.60 7.13 -1.92
N ALA A 91 -9.72 7.77 -2.29
CA ALA A 91 -11.05 7.35 -1.85
C ALA A 91 -11.42 5.96 -2.39
N ASP A 92 -11.08 5.65 -3.63
CA ASP A 92 -11.30 4.33 -4.22
C ASP A 92 -10.48 3.24 -3.50
N ILE A 93 -9.19 3.54 -3.19
CA ILE A 93 -8.31 2.63 -2.44
C ILE A 93 -8.81 2.43 -1.01
N GLU A 94 -9.22 3.51 -0.34
CA GLU A 94 -9.80 3.49 1.01
C GLU A 94 -11.05 2.62 1.04
N ALA A 95 -11.99 2.82 0.12
CA ALA A 95 -13.23 2.06 0.04
C ALA A 95 -12.96 0.56 -0.14
N ARG A 96 -12.01 0.19 -1.01
CA ARG A 96 -11.65 -1.22 -1.19
C ARG A 96 -11.02 -1.83 0.04
N ALA A 97 -10.08 -1.13 0.67
CA ALA A 97 -9.46 -1.60 1.91
C ALA A 97 -10.50 -1.74 3.04
N GLU A 98 -11.43 -0.80 3.14
CA GLU A 98 -12.52 -0.82 4.13
C GLU A 98 -13.44 -2.03 3.94
N GLU A 99 -13.86 -2.33 2.71
CA GLU A 99 -14.65 -3.52 2.36
C GLU A 99 -13.95 -4.81 2.82
N ILE A 100 -12.68 -4.98 2.47
CA ILE A 100 -11.88 -6.15 2.85
C ILE A 100 -11.77 -6.27 4.37
N LEU A 101 -11.52 -5.16 5.06
CA LEU A 101 -11.42 -5.13 6.52
C LEU A 101 -12.76 -5.41 7.20
N GLN A 102 -13.89 -4.92 6.67
CA GLN A 102 -15.23 -5.18 7.20
C GLN A 102 -15.61 -6.66 7.08
N ASP A 103 -15.16 -7.32 6.01
CA ASP A 103 -15.33 -8.77 5.82
C ASP A 103 -14.41 -9.62 6.71
N GLY A 104 -13.63 -8.99 7.59
CA GLY A 104 -12.73 -9.65 8.52
C GLY A 104 -11.46 -10.21 7.87
N LYS A 105 -11.13 -9.77 6.66
CA LYS A 105 -9.99 -10.22 5.88
C LYS A 105 -8.82 -9.23 6.00
N PHE A 106 -7.63 -9.71 5.64
CA PHE A 106 -6.41 -8.90 5.63
C PHE A 106 -6.20 -8.28 4.22
N PRO A 107 -6.17 -6.95 4.09
CA PRO A 107 -5.86 -6.31 2.81
C PRO A 107 -4.36 -6.31 2.54
N LEU A 108 -3.94 -6.78 1.37
CA LEU A 108 -2.57 -6.74 0.88
C LEU A 108 -2.52 -5.92 -0.41
N LEU A 109 -1.95 -4.72 -0.33
CA LEU A 109 -1.93 -3.75 -1.42
C LEU A 109 -0.65 -3.85 -2.24
N LEU A 110 -0.77 -4.05 -3.56
CA LEU A 110 0.31 -3.81 -4.52
C LEU A 110 0.21 -2.37 -5.04
N GLY A 111 1.17 -1.55 -4.72
CA GLY A 111 1.24 -0.17 -5.23
C GLY A 111 1.75 -0.12 -6.66
N GLY A 112 1.48 0.93 -7.19
CA GLY A 112 1.91 2.13 -7.79
C GLY A 112 2.95 2.91 -7.01
N GLU A 113 2.78 4.22 -7.00
CA GLU A 113 3.65 5.08 -6.18
C GLU A 113 3.21 5.11 -4.71
N HIS A 114 4.07 5.65 -3.85
CA HIS A 114 3.89 5.54 -2.40
C HIS A 114 2.62 6.22 -1.86
N LEU A 115 2.07 7.22 -2.54
CA LEU A 115 0.84 7.89 -2.11
C LEU A 115 -0.32 6.92 -1.88
N VAL A 116 -0.39 5.81 -2.61
CA VAL A 116 -1.47 4.81 -2.49
C VAL A 116 -1.61 4.24 -1.08
N THR A 117 -0.52 4.21 -0.31
CA THR A 117 -0.50 3.77 1.09
C THR A 117 -1.48 4.57 1.95
N LEU A 118 -1.64 5.87 1.68
CA LEU A 118 -2.53 6.72 2.47
C LEU A 118 -3.99 6.26 2.40
N GLY A 119 -4.47 5.78 1.23
CA GLY A 119 -5.82 5.24 1.11
C GLY A 119 -6.03 4.02 1.99
N ALA A 120 -5.09 3.07 1.99
CA ALA A 120 -5.15 1.88 2.85
C ALA A 120 -5.07 2.24 4.34
N VAL A 121 -4.21 3.21 4.73
CA VAL A 121 -4.08 3.67 6.12
C VAL A 121 -5.36 4.36 6.59
N ARG A 122 -6.03 5.17 5.74
CA ARG A 122 -7.33 5.79 6.06
C ARG A 122 -8.39 4.74 6.45
N ALA A 123 -8.43 3.61 5.74
CA ALA A 123 -9.32 2.51 6.09
C ALA A 123 -8.89 1.81 7.38
N ALA A 124 -7.59 1.53 7.52
CA ALA A 124 -7.06 0.79 8.65
C ALA A 124 -7.25 1.50 9.99
N VAL A 125 -7.06 2.82 10.07
CA VAL A 125 -7.23 3.59 11.32
C VAL A 125 -8.67 3.59 11.83
N LYS A 126 -9.66 3.45 10.93
CA LYS A 126 -11.08 3.35 11.34
C LYS A 126 -11.36 2.06 12.10
N LYS A 127 -10.69 0.97 11.75
CA LYS A 127 -10.84 -0.35 12.40
C LYS A 127 -9.89 -0.51 13.58
N TYR A 128 -8.69 0.07 13.48
CA TYR A 128 -7.61 -0.07 14.46
C TYR A 128 -7.15 1.32 14.95
N PRO A 129 -7.82 1.90 15.98
CA PRO A 129 -7.48 3.25 16.46
C PRO A 129 -6.04 3.37 17.01
N ASP A 130 -5.46 2.24 17.41
CA ASP A 130 -4.07 2.16 17.91
C ASP A 130 -3.08 1.69 16.84
N LEU A 131 -3.39 1.92 15.56
CA LEU A 131 -2.54 1.50 14.44
C LEU A 131 -1.13 2.10 14.57
N HIS A 132 -0.12 1.25 14.41
CA HIS A 132 1.26 1.64 14.18
C HIS A 132 1.67 1.31 12.75
N ILE A 133 2.53 2.15 12.17
CA ILE A 133 3.07 1.97 10.83
C ILE A 133 4.54 1.60 10.94
N VAL A 134 4.92 0.48 10.32
CA VAL A 134 6.32 0.09 10.11
C VAL A 134 6.68 0.40 8.66
N HIS A 135 7.65 1.30 8.47
CA HIS A 135 8.03 1.84 7.18
C HIS A 135 9.47 1.48 6.84
N PHE A 136 9.66 0.65 5.80
CA PHE A 136 10.97 0.32 5.26
C PHE A 136 11.18 1.03 3.93
N ASP A 137 12.03 2.05 3.93
CA ASP A 137 12.26 2.89 2.75
C ASP A 137 13.66 3.53 2.80
N ALA A 138 14.09 4.05 1.66
CA ALA A 138 15.23 4.93 1.53
C ALA A 138 14.92 6.37 1.92
N HIS A 139 13.67 6.80 1.72
CA HIS A 139 13.20 8.18 1.86
C HIS A 139 12.35 8.37 3.11
N ALA A 140 12.37 9.57 3.67
CA ALA A 140 11.56 9.89 4.85
C ALA A 140 10.06 10.07 4.52
N ASP A 141 9.76 10.65 3.35
CA ASP A 141 8.40 10.93 2.84
C ASP A 141 7.50 11.72 3.82
N LEU A 142 8.15 12.62 4.57
CA LEU A 142 7.53 13.43 5.63
C LEU A 142 7.36 14.91 5.24
N ARG A 143 7.48 15.25 3.96
CA ARG A 143 7.26 16.62 3.50
C ARG A 143 5.84 17.06 3.78
N ASP A 144 5.68 18.32 4.19
CA ASP A 144 4.32 18.88 4.32
C ASP A 144 3.72 19.22 2.96
N ASP A 145 4.56 19.67 2.04
CA ASP A 145 4.22 19.98 0.64
C ASP A 145 5.37 19.58 -0.28
N TYR A 146 5.04 19.10 -1.46
CA TYR A 146 6.01 18.84 -2.50
C TYR A 146 5.53 19.34 -3.85
N LEU A 147 6.22 20.34 -4.41
CA LEU A 147 5.90 21.00 -5.69
C LEU A 147 4.45 21.54 -5.73
N GLY A 148 3.92 22.06 -4.61
CA GLY A 148 2.58 22.60 -4.49
C GLY A 148 1.50 21.55 -4.21
N ALA A 149 1.89 20.29 -3.92
CA ALA A 149 0.96 19.21 -3.63
C ALA A 149 1.20 18.61 -2.24
N LYS A 150 0.17 18.61 -1.40
CA LYS A 150 0.17 17.92 -0.11
C LYS A 150 -0.08 16.42 -0.23
N LEU A 151 -0.76 16.00 -1.30
CA LEU A 151 -1.01 14.61 -1.64
C LEU A 151 -0.01 14.19 -2.72
N SER A 152 1.13 13.68 -2.31
CA SER A 152 2.18 13.15 -3.18
C SER A 152 2.96 12.03 -2.49
N HIS A 153 3.72 11.27 -3.27
CA HIS A 153 4.60 10.21 -2.76
C HIS A 153 5.54 10.74 -1.66
N ALA A 154 6.09 11.96 -1.81
CA ALA A 154 7.02 12.55 -0.84
C ALA A 154 6.37 13.08 0.45
N CYS A 155 5.02 13.12 0.50
CA CYS A 155 4.25 13.64 1.63
C CYS A 155 3.43 12.55 2.35
N VAL A 156 3.48 11.32 1.86
CA VAL A 156 2.55 10.27 2.29
C VAL A 156 2.66 9.96 3.78
N LEU A 157 3.86 9.82 4.33
CA LEU A 157 4.06 9.53 5.76
C LEU A 157 3.68 10.73 6.64
N ARG A 158 3.80 11.95 6.13
CA ARG A 158 3.28 13.13 6.82
C ARG A 158 1.75 13.09 6.94
N ARG A 159 1.06 12.70 5.87
CA ARG A 159 -0.40 12.52 5.87
C ARG A 159 -0.84 11.34 6.74
N CYS A 160 -0.06 10.25 6.73
CA CYS A 160 -0.31 9.13 7.65
C CYS A 160 -0.15 9.55 9.12
N HIS A 161 0.88 10.35 9.45
CA HIS A 161 1.08 10.87 10.80
C HIS A 161 -0.14 11.67 11.30
N GLU A 162 -0.76 12.48 10.45
CA GLU A 162 -1.98 13.22 10.81
C GLU A 162 -3.16 12.32 11.21
N LEU A 163 -3.13 11.05 10.79
CA LEU A 163 -4.15 10.04 11.12
C LEU A 163 -3.80 9.24 12.38
N VAL A 164 -2.53 8.84 12.52
CA VAL A 164 -2.11 7.93 13.61
C VAL A 164 -1.57 8.66 14.83
N GLY A 165 -0.99 9.87 14.66
CA GLY A 165 -0.38 10.67 15.73
C GLY A 165 1.08 10.33 16.02
N ASP A 166 1.62 11.00 17.04
CA ASP A 166 3.04 10.92 17.44
C ASP A 166 3.45 9.53 17.93
N GLY A 167 4.69 9.13 17.61
CA GLY A 167 5.30 7.89 18.07
C GLY A 167 4.74 6.61 17.46
N ARG A 168 3.86 6.72 16.47
CA ARG A 168 3.21 5.56 15.83
C ARG A 168 3.73 5.22 14.45
N ILE A 169 4.72 5.96 13.94
CA ILE A 169 5.41 5.65 12.70
C ILE A 169 6.84 5.25 13.03
N HIS A 170 7.20 4.01 12.71
CA HIS A 170 8.52 3.43 12.92
C HIS A 170 9.22 3.29 11.58
N GLN A 171 10.24 4.11 11.32
CA GLN A 171 10.92 4.20 10.03
C GLN A 171 12.29 3.53 10.07
N PHE A 172 12.57 2.66 9.12
CA PHE A 172 13.82 1.90 9.00
C PHE A 172 14.47 2.12 7.65
N CYS A 173 15.80 2.05 7.61
CA CYS A 173 16.61 2.18 6.39
C CYS A 173 16.60 3.59 5.76
N ILE A 174 16.05 4.60 6.43
CA ILE A 174 15.93 5.95 5.90
C ILE A 174 17.32 6.60 5.78
N ARG A 175 17.64 7.07 4.58
CA ARG A 175 18.94 7.69 4.26
C ARG A 175 18.82 8.92 3.35
N SER A 176 17.61 9.31 2.96
CA SER A 176 17.35 10.45 2.09
C SER A 176 16.10 11.21 2.52
N GLY A 177 16.18 12.53 2.51
CA GLY A 177 15.13 13.47 2.84
C GLY A 177 15.72 14.87 2.97
N ASP A 178 14.91 15.90 3.13
CA ASP A 178 15.39 17.24 3.45
C ASP A 178 15.52 17.46 4.96
N ARG A 179 16.10 18.59 5.34
CA ARG A 179 16.30 18.92 6.76
C ARG A 179 15.00 18.96 7.54
N ALA A 180 13.94 19.56 6.98
CA ALA A 180 12.65 19.71 7.65
C ALA A 180 11.99 18.36 7.93
N GLU A 181 12.14 17.39 7.04
CA GLU A 181 11.66 16.02 7.25
C GLU A 181 12.34 15.35 8.44
N PHE A 182 13.68 15.48 8.57
CA PHE A 182 14.41 14.91 9.70
C PHE A 182 14.15 15.65 11.02
N GLU A 183 13.94 16.97 10.98
CA GLU A 183 13.54 17.76 12.14
C GLU A 183 12.13 17.36 12.63
N PHE A 184 11.21 17.13 11.69
CA PHE A 184 9.88 16.62 11.99
C PHE A 184 9.95 15.20 12.56
N ALA A 185 10.69 14.30 11.91
CA ALA A 185 10.84 12.93 12.36
C ALA A 185 11.38 12.83 13.80
N ALA A 186 12.34 13.68 14.18
CA ALA A 186 12.93 13.70 15.51
C ALA A 186 11.92 14.03 16.63
N GLN A 187 10.78 14.64 16.30
CA GLN A 187 9.74 15.03 17.25
C GLN A 187 8.51 14.14 17.23
N HIS A 188 8.25 13.47 16.07
CA HIS A 188 6.95 12.87 15.82
C HIS A 188 7.00 11.40 15.42
N THR A 189 8.14 10.87 14.99
CA THR A 189 8.29 9.48 14.55
C THR A 189 9.45 8.78 15.25
N GLU A 190 9.44 7.45 15.22
CA GLU A 190 10.56 6.62 15.66
C GLU A 190 11.43 6.26 14.46
N MET A 191 12.40 7.13 14.12
CA MET A 191 13.28 6.91 12.97
C MET A 191 14.57 6.19 13.40
N HIS A 192 14.71 4.94 12.94
CA HIS A 192 15.91 4.14 13.09
C HIS A 192 16.85 4.42 11.92
N LYS A 193 17.81 5.31 12.12
CA LYS A 193 18.81 5.64 11.11
C LYS A 193 19.75 4.46 10.90
N PHE A 194 20.33 4.37 9.72
CA PHE A 194 21.45 3.47 9.45
C PHE A 194 22.64 3.93 10.29
N ASP A 195 23.10 3.11 11.19
CA ASP A 195 24.37 3.27 11.93
C ASP A 195 25.47 2.49 11.22
#